data_e606a3277e7a1ce1ce9991056ac58678
#
_entry.id   e606a3277e7a1ce1ce9991056ac58678
#
_cell.length_a   1.000
_cell.length_b   1.000
_cell.length_c   1.000
_cell.angle_alpha   90.00
_cell.angle_beta   90.00
_cell.angle_gamma   90.00
#
_symmetry.space_group_name_H-M   'P 1'
#
loop_
_entity.id
_entity.type
_entity.pdbx_description
1 polymer ?
#
loop_
_entity_poly.entity_id
_entity_poly.type
_entity_poly.pdbx_seq_one_letter_code
_entity_poly.pdbx_strand_id
1 'polypeptide(L)'
;MQDNRDLYTSTTSVFPDLIILDLNEDSTEEMEFLEKKADDFTISRIPIIITGTSLSKTYTASLAKYGVVKYFAKPVQFDIFFESIGKILHTPLSIDSTPSIMDIHRNKDLIFIELAQALNRDKISLLRFRLTDIIQKEELEYPKIILMITGLDLNFTDGYNLEYLFDNILACPNVSGKNVKLLSFSPFLKDFLDGHPDYSQFEMSPDLTNI
;
A
#
# COMPACT_ATOMS: atom_id res chain seq x y z
N MET A 1 1.04 -9.10 -18.83
CA MET A 1 -0.10 -9.83 -19.44
C MET A 1 -1.32 -9.50 -18.60
N GLN A 2 -2.25 -8.67 -19.09
CA GLN A 2 -3.56 -8.55 -18.47
C GLN A 2 -4.27 -9.87 -18.68
N ASP A 3 -4.66 -10.52 -17.60
CA ASP A 3 -5.42 -11.76 -17.62
C ASP A 3 -6.86 -11.40 -18.06
N ASN A 4 -7.20 -11.72 -19.30
CA ASN A 4 -8.47 -11.36 -19.93
C ASN A 4 -9.61 -12.35 -19.52
N ARG A 5 -9.49 -12.96 -18.32
CA ARG A 5 -10.56 -13.78 -17.75
C ARG A 5 -11.61 -12.89 -17.15
N ASP A 6 -12.89 -13.15 -17.46
CA ASP A 6 -13.98 -12.43 -16.84
C ASP A 6 -14.03 -12.68 -15.32
N LEU A 7 -14.64 -11.76 -14.57
CA LEU A 7 -14.73 -11.81 -13.11
C LEU A 7 -15.38 -13.13 -12.61
N TYR A 8 -16.35 -13.64 -13.35
CA TYR A 8 -17.05 -14.88 -12.98
C TYR A 8 -16.13 -16.10 -13.11
N THR A 9 -15.45 -16.25 -14.23
CA THR A 9 -14.50 -17.35 -14.48
C THR A 9 -13.35 -17.31 -13.47
N SER A 10 -12.85 -16.14 -13.15
CA SER A 10 -11.80 -15.95 -12.13
C SER A 10 -12.30 -16.38 -10.76
N THR A 11 -13.49 -15.94 -10.35
CA THR A 11 -14.07 -16.27 -9.04
C THR A 11 -14.34 -17.76 -8.88
N THR A 12 -14.89 -18.40 -9.91
CA THR A 12 -15.19 -19.86 -9.90
C THR A 12 -13.95 -20.73 -9.97
N SER A 13 -12.83 -20.20 -10.46
CA SER A 13 -11.54 -20.92 -10.48
C SER A 13 -10.77 -20.83 -9.18
N VAL A 14 -10.83 -19.67 -8.49
CA VAL A 14 -10.03 -19.37 -7.30
C VAL A 14 -10.79 -19.68 -6.00
N PHE A 15 -12.13 -19.55 -5.99
CA PHE A 15 -12.98 -19.64 -4.80
C PHE A 15 -12.47 -18.76 -3.65
N PRO A 16 -12.40 -17.43 -3.82
CA PRO A 16 -11.86 -16.54 -2.80
C PRO A 16 -12.77 -16.47 -1.56
N ASP A 17 -12.19 -16.21 -0.39
CA ASP A 17 -12.94 -16.00 0.86
C ASP A 17 -13.64 -14.63 0.92
N LEU A 18 -13.22 -13.67 0.09
CA LEU A 18 -13.77 -12.33 -0.02
C LEU A 18 -13.52 -11.77 -1.42
N ILE A 19 -14.49 -11.07 -1.96
CA ILE A 19 -14.38 -10.33 -3.22
C ILE A 19 -14.41 -8.83 -2.90
N ILE A 20 -13.49 -8.07 -3.49
CA ILE A 20 -13.50 -6.60 -3.44
C ILE A 20 -13.68 -6.10 -4.86
N LEU A 21 -14.76 -5.34 -5.08
CA LEU A 21 -15.07 -4.73 -6.38
C LEU A 21 -14.99 -3.21 -6.28
N ASP A 22 -14.47 -2.59 -7.33
CA ASP A 22 -14.49 -1.15 -7.48
C ASP A 22 -15.52 -0.75 -8.53
N LEU A 23 -16.62 -0.12 -8.10
CA LEU A 23 -17.67 0.36 -9.00
C LEU A 23 -17.38 1.79 -9.44
N ASN A 24 -17.29 1.96 -10.76
CA ASN A 24 -17.21 3.24 -11.44
C ASN A 24 -18.55 3.54 -12.16
N GLU A 25 -18.66 4.68 -12.84
CA GLU A 25 -19.89 5.07 -13.55
C GLU A 25 -20.28 4.10 -14.69
N ASP A 26 -19.28 3.41 -15.28
CA ASP A 26 -19.44 2.48 -16.40
C ASP A 26 -19.38 0.99 -16.00
N SER A 27 -19.67 0.66 -14.74
CA SER A 27 -19.51 -0.69 -14.16
C SER A 27 -20.57 -1.71 -14.62
N THR A 28 -20.79 -1.84 -15.93
CA THR A 28 -21.76 -2.80 -16.49
C THR A 28 -21.33 -4.25 -16.26
N GLU A 29 -20.04 -4.55 -16.44
CA GLU A 29 -19.47 -5.89 -16.26
C GLU A 29 -19.56 -6.35 -14.79
N GLU A 30 -19.28 -5.45 -13.85
CA GLU A 30 -19.36 -5.74 -12.41
C GLU A 30 -20.82 -6.01 -11.99
N MET A 31 -21.77 -5.29 -12.54
CA MET A 31 -23.18 -5.53 -12.25
C MET A 31 -23.68 -6.86 -12.82
N GLU A 32 -23.29 -7.22 -14.05
CA GLU A 32 -23.56 -8.54 -14.63
C GLU A 32 -22.92 -9.66 -13.79
N PHE A 33 -21.70 -9.44 -13.33
CA PHE A 33 -21.03 -10.38 -12.43
C PHE A 33 -21.81 -10.57 -11.13
N LEU A 34 -22.26 -9.48 -10.49
CA LEU A 34 -23.06 -9.54 -9.25
C LEU A 34 -24.33 -10.37 -9.43
N GLU A 35 -25.03 -10.20 -10.56
CA GLU A 35 -26.24 -10.95 -10.90
C GLU A 35 -25.93 -12.43 -11.08
N LYS A 36 -24.95 -12.76 -11.93
CA LYS A 36 -24.52 -14.16 -12.18
C LYS A 36 -24.07 -14.84 -10.90
N LYS A 37 -23.29 -14.13 -10.05
CA LYS A 37 -22.83 -14.66 -8.78
C LYS A 37 -23.98 -14.95 -7.81
N ALA A 38 -24.99 -14.10 -7.74
CA ALA A 38 -26.13 -14.28 -6.83
C ALA A 38 -26.94 -15.55 -7.19
N ASP A 39 -27.03 -15.87 -8.47
CA ASP A 39 -27.75 -17.04 -8.97
C ASP A 39 -26.93 -18.34 -8.89
N ASP A 40 -25.61 -18.28 -8.71
CA ASP A 40 -24.73 -19.43 -8.62
C ASP A 40 -24.60 -19.95 -7.18
N PHE A 41 -25.14 -21.12 -6.93
CA PHE A 41 -25.14 -21.76 -5.61
C PHE A 41 -23.73 -21.96 -5.02
N THR A 42 -22.69 -22.11 -5.85
CA THR A 42 -21.33 -22.39 -5.40
C THR A 42 -20.60 -21.16 -4.87
N ILE A 43 -20.83 -19.99 -5.48
CA ILE A 43 -20.15 -18.75 -5.14
C ILE A 43 -21.05 -17.67 -4.54
N SER A 44 -22.37 -17.90 -4.51
CA SER A 44 -23.34 -16.90 -3.96
C SER A 44 -23.05 -16.47 -2.53
N ARG A 45 -22.47 -17.37 -1.72
CA ARG A 45 -22.17 -17.11 -0.30
C ARG A 45 -20.86 -16.35 -0.07
N ILE A 46 -20.02 -16.20 -1.09
CA ILE A 46 -18.78 -15.44 -0.96
C ILE A 46 -19.14 -13.97 -0.70
N PRO A 47 -18.70 -13.37 0.42
CA PRO A 47 -19.01 -11.98 0.73
C PRO A 47 -18.32 -11.02 -0.24
N ILE A 48 -18.98 -9.89 -0.50
CA ILE A 48 -18.47 -8.83 -1.37
C ILE A 48 -18.37 -7.53 -0.59
N ILE A 49 -17.22 -6.86 -0.71
CA ILE A 49 -17.07 -5.44 -0.37
C ILE A 49 -17.02 -4.66 -1.68
N ILE A 50 -17.74 -3.55 -1.74
CA ILE A 50 -17.70 -2.62 -2.88
C ILE A 50 -17.06 -1.31 -2.45
N THR A 51 -16.19 -0.77 -3.31
CA THR A 51 -15.71 0.61 -3.26
C THR A 51 -16.27 1.36 -4.46
N GLY A 52 -16.51 2.67 -4.34
CA GLY A 52 -17.02 3.44 -5.48
C GLY A 52 -17.40 4.88 -5.14
N THR A 53 -18.05 5.56 -6.06
CA THR A 53 -18.58 6.91 -5.86
C THR A 53 -19.71 6.91 -4.80
N SER A 54 -20.03 8.07 -4.23
CA SER A 54 -21.11 8.16 -3.23
C SER A 54 -22.45 7.82 -3.87
N LEU A 55 -23.12 6.79 -3.35
CA LEU A 55 -24.44 6.32 -3.79
C LEU A 55 -25.54 6.64 -2.78
N SER A 56 -26.80 6.63 -3.22
CA SER A 56 -27.93 6.77 -2.31
C SER A 56 -28.02 5.57 -1.35
N LYS A 57 -28.49 5.81 -0.13
CA LYS A 57 -28.67 4.74 0.87
C LYS A 57 -29.60 3.61 0.37
N THR A 58 -30.63 3.97 -0.40
CA THR A 58 -31.58 3.00 -0.97
C THR A 58 -30.88 2.10 -1.98
N TYR A 59 -30.05 2.66 -2.86
CA TYR A 59 -29.31 1.88 -3.85
C TYR A 59 -28.26 0.98 -3.18
N THR A 60 -27.49 1.54 -2.23
CA THR A 60 -26.52 0.75 -1.47
C THR A 60 -27.19 -0.44 -0.75
N ALA A 61 -28.37 -0.22 -0.14
CA ALA A 61 -29.13 -1.30 0.51
C ALA A 61 -29.58 -2.37 -0.50
N SER A 62 -29.92 -2.00 -1.73
CA SER A 62 -30.33 -2.96 -2.77
C SER A 62 -29.22 -3.91 -3.21
N LEU A 63 -27.95 -3.54 -3.02
CA LEU A 63 -26.80 -4.38 -3.35
C LEU A 63 -26.65 -5.60 -2.42
N ALA A 64 -27.29 -5.56 -1.24
CA ALA A 64 -27.25 -6.67 -0.29
C ALA A 64 -27.81 -7.99 -0.88
N LYS A 65 -28.75 -7.94 -1.81
CA LYS A 65 -29.31 -9.12 -2.50
C LYS A 65 -28.25 -9.90 -3.31
N TYR A 66 -27.14 -9.26 -3.68
CA TYR A 66 -26.02 -9.87 -4.40
C TYR A 66 -24.91 -10.41 -3.48
N GLY A 67 -25.12 -10.37 -2.15
CA GLY A 67 -24.09 -10.77 -1.17
C GLY A 67 -23.09 -9.65 -0.84
N VAL A 68 -23.42 -8.39 -1.16
CA VAL A 68 -22.63 -7.23 -0.77
C VAL A 68 -22.85 -6.97 0.72
N VAL A 69 -21.79 -7.14 1.51
CA VAL A 69 -21.81 -6.98 2.96
C VAL A 69 -21.39 -5.58 3.41
N LYS A 70 -20.64 -4.86 2.57
CA LYS A 70 -20.20 -3.50 2.86
C LYS A 70 -19.99 -2.68 1.57
N TYR A 71 -20.31 -1.40 1.65
CA TYR A 71 -20.03 -0.40 0.62
C TYR A 71 -19.21 0.73 1.20
N PHE A 72 -18.11 1.12 0.53
CA PHE A 72 -17.27 2.24 0.90
C PHE A 72 -17.27 3.30 -0.18
N ALA A 73 -17.78 4.49 0.16
CA ALA A 73 -17.67 5.65 -0.72
C ALA A 73 -16.22 6.14 -0.76
N LYS A 74 -15.74 6.51 -1.95
CA LYS A 74 -14.42 7.14 -2.12
C LYS A 74 -14.46 8.60 -1.63
N PRO A 75 -13.42 9.10 -0.94
CA PRO A 75 -12.16 8.41 -0.59
C PRO A 75 -12.36 7.38 0.54
N VAL A 76 -11.80 6.18 0.37
CA VAL A 76 -11.93 5.09 1.32
C VAL A 76 -11.15 5.38 2.59
N GLN A 77 -11.79 5.25 3.75
CA GLN A 77 -11.13 5.29 5.06
C GLN A 77 -10.50 3.93 5.32
N PHE A 78 -9.18 3.84 5.21
CA PHE A 78 -8.46 2.57 5.24
C PHE A 78 -8.58 1.80 6.55
N ASP A 79 -8.60 2.49 7.70
CA ASP A 79 -8.78 1.91 9.02
C ASP A 79 -10.09 1.13 9.12
N ILE A 80 -11.22 1.77 8.75
CA ILE A 80 -12.55 1.12 8.76
C ILE A 80 -12.64 0.03 7.68
N PHE A 81 -11.96 0.21 6.55
CA PHE A 81 -11.93 -0.75 5.46
C PHE A 81 -11.24 -2.04 5.90
N PHE A 82 -10.02 -1.96 6.43
CA PHE A 82 -9.27 -3.12 6.90
C PHE A 82 -9.91 -3.78 8.12
N GLU A 83 -10.48 -3.01 9.04
CA GLU A 83 -11.27 -3.56 10.15
C GLU A 83 -12.44 -4.42 9.64
N SER A 84 -13.11 -3.94 8.57
CA SER A 84 -14.23 -4.67 7.96
C SER A 84 -13.77 -5.97 7.28
N ILE A 85 -12.65 -5.94 6.57
CA ILE A 85 -12.04 -7.14 5.97
C ILE A 85 -11.69 -8.15 7.07
N GLY A 86 -11.02 -7.70 8.14
CA GLY A 86 -10.65 -8.56 9.27
C GLY A 86 -11.86 -9.24 9.93
N LYS A 87 -12.96 -8.50 10.09
CA LYS A 87 -14.21 -9.04 10.62
C LYS A 87 -14.83 -10.09 9.71
N ILE A 88 -14.84 -9.86 8.39
CA ILE A 88 -15.42 -10.78 7.40
C ILE A 88 -14.59 -12.07 7.30
N LEU A 89 -13.26 -11.94 7.25
CA LEU A 89 -12.35 -13.08 7.14
C LEU A 89 -12.06 -13.76 8.50
N HIS A 90 -12.65 -13.27 9.60
CA HIS A 90 -12.37 -13.74 10.95
C HIS A 90 -10.87 -13.77 11.30
N THR A 91 -10.10 -12.87 10.69
CA THR A 91 -8.66 -12.73 10.88
C THR A 91 -8.37 -11.36 11.48
N PRO A 92 -7.70 -11.27 12.63
CA PRO A 92 -7.29 -9.98 13.15
C PRO A 92 -6.30 -9.34 12.19
N LEU A 93 -6.73 -8.35 11.44
CA LEU A 93 -5.85 -7.48 10.69
C LEU A 93 -5.34 -6.43 11.67
N SER A 94 -4.12 -6.62 12.15
CA SER A 94 -3.43 -5.62 12.95
C SER A 94 -3.01 -4.48 12.04
N ILE A 95 -3.72 -3.36 12.12
CA ILE A 95 -3.26 -2.11 11.53
C ILE A 95 -2.31 -1.47 12.54
N ASP A 96 -1.10 -1.17 12.07
CA ASP A 96 -0.15 -0.41 12.88
C ASP A 96 -0.69 1.01 13.09
N SER A 97 -1.22 1.29 14.28
CA SER A 97 -1.79 2.58 14.64
C SER A 97 -0.74 3.63 15.05
N THR A 98 0.54 3.31 14.94
CA THR A 98 1.62 4.24 15.27
C THR A 98 1.50 5.51 14.43
N PRO A 99 1.41 6.70 15.04
CA PRO A 99 1.35 7.95 14.29
C PRO A 99 2.58 8.10 13.41
N SER A 100 2.39 8.37 12.15
CA SER A 100 3.48 8.54 11.20
C SER A 100 3.04 9.45 10.07
N ILE A 101 3.94 10.28 9.61
CA ILE A 101 3.79 11.09 8.39
C ILE A 101 4.69 10.48 7.32
N MET A 102 4.17 10.33 6.12
CA MET A 102 4.91 9.87 4.96
C MET A 102 4.47 10.64 3.72
N ASP A 103 5.36 11.47 3.22
CA ASP A 103 5.16 12.23 2.00
C ASP A 103 6.20 11.85 0.94
N ILE A 104 5.77 11.79 -0.33
CA ILE A 104 6.62 11.46 -1.46
C ILE A 104 6.48 12.56 -2.50
N HIS A 105 7.60 13.19 -2.83
CA HIS A 105 7.69 14.22 -3.84
C HIS A 105 8.66 13.79 -4.94
N ARG A 106 8.35 14.08 -6.20
CA ARG A 106 9.22 13.75 -7.32
C ARG A 106 9.64 14.99 -8.10
N ASN A 107 10.89 15.03 -8.48
CA ASN A 107 11.44 15.98 -9.43
C ASN A 107 12.36 15.25 -10.42
N LYS A 108 11.86 14.98 -11.62
CA LYS A 108 12.55 14.15 -12.65
C LYS A 108 12.89 12.76 -12.12
N ASP A 109 14.18 12.41 -12.11
CA ASP A 109 14.76 11.16 -11.61
C ASP A 109 14.95 11.13 -10.09
N LEU A 110 14.72 12.27 -9.42
CA LEU A 110 14.90 12.44 -8.00
C LEU A 110 13.56 12.26 -7.26
N ILE A 111 13.53 11.36 -6.29
CA ILE A 111 12.38 11.08 -5.43
C ILE A 111 12.75 11.45 -4.00
N PHE A 112 12.01 12.38 -3.42
CA PHE A 112 12.10 12.75 -2.01
C PHE A 112 11.05 12.00 -1.22
N ILE A 113 11.46 11.36 -0.14
CA ILE A 113 10.60 10.68 0.80
C ILE A 113 10.80 11.33 2.16
N GLU A 114 9.76 11.88 2.73
CA GLU A 114 9.79 12.39 4.10
C GLU A 114 9.05 11.42 5.02
N LEU A 115 9.72 11.01 6.09
CA LEU A 115 9.15 10.25 7.20
C LEU A 115 9.31 11.03 8.49
N ALA A 116 8.20 11.23 9.21
CA ALA A 116 8.20 11.94 10.47
C ALA A 116 7.27 11.26 11.50
N GLN A 117 7.46 11.59 12.76
CA GLN A 117 6.81 11.07 13.96
C GLN A 117 7.28 9.67 14.33
N ALA A 118 6.98 8.63 13.55
CA ALA A 118 7.47 7.28 13.80
C ALA A 118 7.47 6.42 12.54
N LEU A 119 8.11 5.24 12.61
CA LEU A 119 8.13 4.24 11.58
C LEU A 119 6.89 3.34 11.73
N ASN A 120 5.95 3.48 10.80
CA ASN A 120 4.72 2.70 10.75
C ASN A 120 4.83 1.65 9.64
N ARG A 121 4.67 0.36 9.97
CA ARG A 121 4.90 -0.74 9.03
C ARG A 121 3.93 -0.75 7.85
N ASP A 122 2.68 -0.39 8.08
CA ASP A 122 1.67 -0.35 7.01
C ASP A 122 1.98 0.78 6.03
N LYS A 123 2.43 1.94 6.54
CA LYS A 123 2.89 3.04 5.69
C LYS A 123 4.18 2.70 4.93
N ILE A 124 5.10 1.96 5.55
CA ILE A 124 6.30 1.47 4.87
C ILE A 124 5.93 0.52 3.71
N SER A 125 4.97 -0.39 3.92
CA SER A 125 4.45 -1.24 2.85
C SER A 125 3.81 -0.43 1.72
N LEU A 126 3.03 0.60 2.07
CA LEU A 126 2.43 1.54 1.11
C LEU A 126 3.51 2.34 0.37
N LEU A 127 4.61 2.71 1.04
CA LEU A 127 5.76 3.38 0.43
C LEU A 127 6.32 2.57 -0.73
N ARG A 128 6.59 1.27 -0.52
CA ARG A 128 7.06 0.38 -1.58
C ARG A 128 6.12 0.36 -2.78
N PHE A 129 4.83 0.24 -2.54
CA PHE A 129 3.83 0.25 -3.62
C PHE A 129 3.88 1.56 -4.41
N ARG A 130 3.88 2.72 -3.72
CA ARG A 130 3.94 4.05 -4.36
C ARG A 130 5.23 4.27 -5.13
N LEU A 131 6.38 3.87 -4.57
CA LEU A 131 7.67 3.99 -5.26
C LEU A 131 7.72 3.14 -6.52
N THR A 132 7.24 1.90 -6.43
CA THR A 132 7.17 1.00 -7.60
C THR A 132 6.29 1.61 -8.70
N ASP A 133 5.12 2.15 -8.33
CA ASP A 133 4.20 2.80 -9.27
C ASP A 133 4.84 4.03 -9.95
N ILE A 134 5.50 4.90 -9.17
CA ILE A 134 6.22 6.07 -9.70
C ILE A 134 7.33 5.64 -10.67
N ILE A 135 8.18 4.70 -10.26
CA ILE A 135 9.33 4.25 -11.06
C ILE A 135 8.86 3.63 -12.38
N GLN A 136 7.82 2.81 -12.35
CA GLN A 136 7.27 2.16 -13.54
C GLN A 136 6.54 3.12 -14.48
N LYS A 137 5.67 3.99 -13.95
CA LYS A 137 4.91 4.95 -14.77
C LYS A 137 5.80 5.99 -15.45
N GLU A 138 6.86 6.38 -14.78
CA GLU A 138 7.78 7.40 -15.29
C GLU A 138 9.01 6.79 -15.98
N GLU A 139 9.04 5.46 -16.13
CA GLU A 139 10.10 4.70 -16.79
C GLU A 139 11.51 5.06 -16.28
N LEU A 140 11.65 5.22 -14.94
CA LEU A 140 12.91 5.64 -14.34
C LEU A 140 13.94 4.48 -14.34
N GLU A 141 14.98 4.61 -15.15
CA GLU A 141 16.06 3.61 -15.22
C GLU A 141 17.01 3.70 -14.02
N TYR A 142 17.23 4.89 -13.50
CA TYR A 142 18.17 5.16 -12.40
C TYR A 142 17.58 6.13 -11.39
N PRO A 143 16.54 5.71 -10.64
CA PRO A 143 15.89 6.58 -9.65
C PRO A 143 16.88 6.93 -8.52
N LYS A 144 16.97 8.22 -8.20
CA LYS A 144 17.72 8.72 -7.04
C LYS A 144 16.72 8.97 -5.91
N ILE A 145 16.98 8.40 -4.75
CA ILE A 145 16.11 8.50 -3.60
C ILE A 145 16.79 9.30 -2.50
N ILE A 146 16.11 10.33 -2.01
CA ILE A 146 16.48 11.04 -0.79
C ILE A 146 15.43 10.71 0.26
N LEU A 147 15.85 10.02 1.31
CA LEU A 147 15.02 9.66 2.44
C LEU A 147 15.30 10.60 3.60
N MET A 148 14.34 11.47 3.88
CA MET A 148 14.40 12.44 4.98
C MET A 148 13.76 11.82 6.22
N ILE A 149 14.56 11.58 7.24
CA ILE A 149 14.17 11.02 8.54
C ILE A 149 14.66 11.87 9.71
N THR A 150 14.82 13.15 9.45
CA THR A 150 15.29 14.12 10.46
C THR A 150 14.31 14.35 11.60
N GLY A 151 13.01 14.10 11.35
CA GLY A 151 11.93 14.25 12.32
C GLY A 151 11.65 12.99 13.15
N LEU A 152 12.49 11.95 13.06
CA LEU A 152 12.35 10.73 13.84
C LEU A 152 13.30 10.70 15.02
N ASP A 153 12.77 10.41 16.21
CA ASP A 153 13.56 10.10 17.40
C ASP A 153 13.84 8.59 17.45
N LEU A 154 14.85 8.18 16.69
CA LEU A 154 15.20 6.77 16.47
C LEU A 154 16.00 6.21 17.64
N ASN A 155 15.64 5.00 18.06
CA ASN A 155 16.31 4.25 19.12
C ASN A 155 16.39 2.75 18.80
N PHE A 156 16.97 1.98 19.70
CA PHE A 156 17.22 0.55 19.49
C PHE A 156 15.94 -0.25 19.15
N THR A 157 14.78 0.14 19.63
CA THR A 157 13.52 -0.56 19.35
C THR A 157 13.04 -0.37 17.91
N ASP A 158 13.56 0.65 17.20
CA ASP A 158 13.21 0.95 15.82
C ASP A 158 14.00 0.12 14.80
N GLY A 159 15.00 -0.65 15.24
CA GLY A 159 15.90 -1.40 14.36
C GLY A 159 15.16 -2.27 13.34
N TYR A 160 14.19 -3.08 13.76
CA TYR A 160 13.38 -3.90 12.86
C TYR A 160 12.54 -3.09 11.86
N ASN A 161 12.08 -1.92 12.25
CA ASN A 161 11.31 -1.06 11.35
C ASN A 161 12.22 -0.34 10.36
N LEU A 162 13.45 -0.05 10.74
CA LEU A 162 14.48 0.47 9.83
C LEU A 162 14.90 -0.57 8.79
N GLU A 163 15.19 -1.82 9.20
CA GLU A 163 15.43 -2.92 8.27
C GLU A 163 14.26 -3.07 7.30
N TYR A 164 13.05 -3.13 7.82
CA TYR A 164 11.85 -3.27 6.99
C TYR A 164 11.69 -2.11 6.00
N LEU A 165 12.00 -0.86 6.42
CA LEU A 165 11.98 0.32 5.56
C LEU A 165 12.99 0.21 4.43
N PHE A 166 14.23 -0.12 4.76
CA PHE A 166 15.34 -0.18 3.79
C PHE A 166 15.17 -1.33 2.81
N ASP A 167 14.73 -2.49 3.29
CA ASP A 167 14.41 -3.64 2.44
C ASP A 167 13.29 -3.32 1.44
N ASN A 168 12.24 -2.63 1.88
CA ASN A 168 11.15 -2.22 1.00
C ASN A 168 11.59 -1.20 -0.06
N ILE A 169 12.51 -0.30 0.26
CA ILE A 169 13.08 0.64 -0.71
C ILE A 169 13.98 -0.10 -1.72
N LEU A 170 14.87 -0.98 -1.25
CA LEU A 170 15.76 -1.75 -2.12
C LEU A 170 15.04 -2.78 -2.99
N ALA A 171 13.87 -3.24 -2.56
CA ALA A 171 13.03 -4.15 -3.34
C ALA A 171 12.26 -3.46 -4.49
N CYS A 172 12.33 -2.11 -4.61
CA CYS A 172 11.72 -1.40 -5.72
C CYS A 172 12.52 -1.59 -7.02
N PRO A 173 11.86 -1.60 -8.19
CA PRO A 173 12.54 -1.73 -9.48
C PRO A 173 13.62 -0.65 -9.67
N ASN A 174 14.75 -1.04 -10.22
CA ASN A 174 15.86 -0.14 -10.59
C ASN A 174 16.50 0.65 -9.43
N VAL A 175 16.11 0.37 -8.18
CA VAL A 175 16.70 1.00 -7.00
C VAL A 175 17.97 0.25 -6.60
N SER A 176 19.04 1.02 -6.40
CA SER A 176 20.33 0.53 -5.87
C SER A 176 20.69 1.33 -4.63
N GLY A 177 21.33 0.69 -3.65
CA GLY A 177 21.78 1.37 -2.43
C GLY A 177 22.65 2.59 -2.69
N LYS A 178 23.43 2.59 -3.77
CA LYS A 178 24.26 3.73 -4.20
C LYS A 178 23.47 4.98 -4.58
N ASN A 179 22.20 4.80 -4.92
CA ASN A 179 21.32 5.89 -5.34
C ASN A 179 20.37 6.32 -4.22
N VAL A 180 20.58 5.80 -2.99
CA VAL A 180 19.79 6.15 -1.82
C VAL A 180 20.62 7.00 -0.86
N LYS A 181 20.16 8.22 -0.60
CA LYS A 181 20.75 9.13 0.38
C LYS A 181 19.80 9.30 1.56
N LEU A 182 20.36 9.23 2.77
CA LEU A 182 19.62 9.40 4.01
C LEU A 182 19.95 10.76 4.60
N LEU A 183 18.94 11.60 4.80
CA LEU A 183 19.06 12.84 5.56
C LEU A 183 18.67 12.59 7.01
N SER A 184 19.63 12.62 7.91
CA SER A 184 19.41 12.41 9.33
C SER A 184 20.56 12.97 10.18
N PHE A 185 20.23 13.37 11.41
CA PHE A 185 21.19 13.71 12.45
C PHE A 185 21.31 12.60 13.52
N SER A 186 20.62 11.50 13.37
CA SER A 186 20.55 10.43 14.38
C SER A 186 21.88 9.67 14.48
N PRO A 187 22.59 9.72 15.62
CA PRO A 187 23.76 8.87 15.87
C PRO A 187 23.40 7.38 15.78
N PHE A 188 22.22 7.02 16.31
CA PHE A 188 21.72 5.64 16.25
C PHE A 188 21.63 5.12 14.81
N LEU A 189 21.11 5.94 13.88
CA LEU A 189 21.02 5.53 12.48
C LEU A 189 22.40 5.26 11.88
N LYS A 190 23.40 6.06 12.23
CA LYS A 190 24.78 5.86 11.79
C LYS A 190 25.33 4.52 12.30
N ASP A 191 25.20 4.28 13.61
CA ASP A 191 25.64 3.01 14.23
C ASP A 191 24.89 1.81 13.64
N PHE A 192 23.61 2.00 13.32
CA PHE A 192 22.78 0.97 12.68
C PHE A 192 23.34 0.63 11.29
N LEU A 193 23.62 1.62 10.44
CA LEU A 193 24.19 1.38 9.10
C LEU A 193 25.58 0.72 9.16
N ASP A 194 26.43 1.15 10.09
CA ASP A 194 27.76 0.59 10.30
C ASP A 194 27.69 -0.89 10.74
N GLY A 195 26.61 -1.27 11.44
CA GLY A 195 26.36 -2.64 11.87
C GLY A 195 25.66 -3.55 10.85
N HIS A 196 25.16 -3.00 9.72
CA HIS A 196 24.39 -3.74 8.73
C HIS A 196 25.03 -3.63 7.33
N PRO A 197 25.86 -4.59 6.93
CA PRO A 197 26.58 -4.57 5.65
C PRO A 197 25.68 -4.43 4.41
N ASP A 198 24.45 -4.94 4.48
CA ASP A 198 23.47 -4.90 3.39
C ASP A 198 23.08 -3.45 3.00
N TYR A 199 23.18 -2.52 3.94
CA TYR A 199 22.90 -1.10 3.73
C TYR A 199 24.15 -0.21 3.62
N SER A 200 25.34 -0.81 3.54
CA SER A 200 26.62 -0.09 3.48
C SER A 200 26.80 0.82 2.27
N GLN A 201 25.93 0.67 1.27
CA GLN A 201 25.93 1.53 0.07
C GLN A 201 25.09 2.80 0.24
N PHE A 202 24.32 2.91 1.32
CA PHE A 202 23.54 4.12 1.61
C PHE A 202 24.47 5.24 2.04
N GLU A 203 24.28 6.41 1.45
CA GLU A 203 25.03 7.61 1.86
C GLU A 203 24.20 8.38 2.89
N MET A 204 24.77 8.61 4.08
CA MET A 204 24.15 9.44 5.10
C MET A 204 24.72 10.85 5.07
N SER A 205 23.85 11.86 5.03
CA SER A 205 24.22 13.27 5.09
C SER A 205 23.37 14.01 6.12
N PRO A 206 23.95 14.97 6.85
CA PRO A 206 23.17 15.84 7.73
C PRO A 206 22.39 16.94 6.97
N ASP A 207 22.79 17.26 5.76
CA ASP A 207 22.21 18.34 4.95
C ASP A 207 22.14 18.01 3.46
N LEU A 208 21.51 18.92 2.70
CA LEU A 208 21.32 18.80 1.24
C LEU A 208 22.48 19.40 0.42
N THR A 209 23.60 19.79 1.02
CA THR A 209 24.63 20.59 0.37
C THR A 209 25.42 19.86 -0.71
N ASN A 210 25.35 18.52 -0.74
CA ASN A 210 26.10 17.66 -1.69
C ASN A 210 25.20 16.63 -2.38
N ILE A 211 23.98 17.01 -2.72
CA ILE A 211 23.00 16.14 -3.37
C ILE A 211 22.96 16.36 -4.87
#